data_9d659598b209043562fc92bfbe4f429b
#
_entry.id   9d659598b209043562fc92bfbe4f429b
#
_cell.length_a   1.000
_cell.length_b   1.000
_cell.length_c   1.000
_cell.angle_alpha   90.00
_cell.angle_beta   90.00
_cell.angle_gamma   90.00
#
_symmetry.space_group_name_H-M   'P 1'
#
loop_
_entity.id
_entity.type
_entity.pdbx_description
1 polymer ?
#
loop_
_entity_poly.entity_id
_entity_poly.type
_entity_poly.pdbx_seq_one_letter_code
_entity_poly.pdbx_strand_id
1 'polypeptide(L)'
;MKDLPKAYEPKQYEDDIYKKWEESGLFNPDVCAAQGVTKEDADTFSIVLPPPNVTGTLHMGHAAMLAIEDVMIRYHRMKGDKTLWVPGTDHAAV
;
A
#
# COMPACT_ATOMS: atom_id res chain seq x y z
N MET A 1 3.90 -22.12 -18.78
CA MET A 1 3.84 -21.54 -17.44
C MET A 1 5.13 -21.88 -16.70
N LYS A 2 5.79 -20.88 -16.13
CA LYS A 2 7.00 -21.13 -15.36
C LYS A 2 6.65 -21.79 -14.05
N ASP A 3 7.45 -22.80 -13.67
CA ASP A 3 7.29 -23.42 -12.36
C ASP A 3 7.71 -22.44 -11.27
N LEU A 4 6.90 -22.39 -10.21
CA LEU A 4 7.23 -21.56 -9.07
C LEU A 4 8.19 -22.31 -8.13
N PRO A 5 9.15 -21.61 -7.51
CA PRO A 5 10.00 -22.22 -6.49
C PRO A 5 9.17 -22.78 -5.34
N LYS A 6 9.70 -23.76 -4.62
CA LYS A 6 9.02 -24.35 -3.45
C LYS A 6 8.80 -23.33 -2.33
N ALA A 7 9.73 -22.40 -2.16
CA ALA A 7 9.65 -21.39 -1.11
C ALA A 7 9.79 -20.01 -1.71
N TYR A 8 9.11 -19.05 -1.08
CA TYR A 8 9.23 -17.65 -1.46
C TYR A 8 10.54 -17.08 -0.93
N GLU A 9 11.36 -16.53 -1.85
CA GLU A 9 12.62 -15.92 -1.50
C GLU A 9 12.51 -14.40 -1.67
N PRO A 10 12.23 -13.65 -0.58
CA PRO A 10 11.98 -12.20 -0.67
C PRO A 10 13.09 -11.43 -1.38
N LYS A 11 14.33 -11.79 -1.10
CA LYS A 11 15.49 -11.10 -1.66
C LYS A 11 15.58 -11.14 -3.17
N GLN A 12 14.93 -12.12 -3.80
CA GLN A 12 14.95 -12.26 -5.25
C GLN A 12 13.95 -11.35 -5.96
N TYR A 13 12.91 -10.87 -5.25
CA TYR A 13 11.79 -10.21 -5.88
C TYR A 13 11.46 -8.85 -5.29
N GLU A 14 11.57 -8.68 -3.99
CA GLU A 14 10.96 -7.54 -3.31
C GLU A 14 11.57 -6.19 -3.68
N ASP A 15 12.89 -6.13 -3.81
CA ASP A 15 13.57 -4.88 -4.17
C ASP A 15 13.15 -4.40 -5.56
N ASP A 16 13.10 -5.31 -6.53
CA ASP A 16 12.71 -4.97 -7.89
C ASP A 16 11.24 -4.57 -7.98
N ILE A 17 10.38 -5.29 -7.27
CA ILE A 17 8.95 -4.97 -7.24
C ILE A 17 8.72 -3.61 -6.59
N TYR A 18 9.37 -3.35 -5.47
CA TYR A 18 9.25 -2.07 -4.78
C TYR A 18 9.71 -0.91 -5.67
N LYS A 19 10.80 -1.11 -6.39
CA LYS A 19 11.30 -0.10 -7.33
C LYS A 19 10.28 0.19 -8.43
N LYS A 20 9.63 -0.83 -8.97
CA LYS A 20 8.58 -0.66 -9.98
C LYS A 20 7.39 0.11 -9.40
N TRP A 21 7.00 -0.20 -8.19
CA TRP A 21 5.89 0.50 -7.52
C TRP A 21 6.24 1.98 -7.34
N GLU A 22 7.43 2.26 -6.86
CA GLU A 22 7.87 3.62 -6.58
C GLU A 22 7.96 4.44 -7.88
N GLU A 23 8.54 3.87 -8.91
CA GLU A 23 8.69 4.54 -10.21
C GLU A 23 7.37 4.74 -10.93
N SER A 24 6.40 3.86 -10.70
CA SER A 24 5.10 3.95 -11.37
C SER A 24 4.28 5.17 -10.94
N GLY A 25 4.43 5.61 -9.69
CA GLY A 25 3.62 6.67 -9.12
C GLY A 25 2.17 6.28 -8.85
N LEU A 26 1.81 5.00 -9.00
CA LEU A 26 0.41 4.55 -8.93
C LEU A 26 -0.18 4.51 -7.52
N PHE A 27 0.58 4.91 -6.51
CA PHE A 27 0.04 5.14 -5.17
C PHE A 27 -0.59 6.53 -5.03
N ASN A 28 -0.32 7.41 -5.96
CA ASN A 28 -0.91 8.74 -6.01
C ASN A 28 -2.22 8.68 -6.80
N PRO A 29 -3.36 9.08 -6.19
CA PRO A 29 -4.64 9.00 -6.89
C PRO A 29 -4.71 9.87 -8.15
N ASP A 30 -3.98 10.98 -8.20
CA ASP A 30 -3.96 11.83 -9.37
C ASP A 30 -3.23 11.16 -10.54
N VAL A 31 -2.15 10.44 -10.26
CA VAL A 31 -1.43 9.67 -11.28
C VAL A 31 -2.32 8.53 -11.79
N CYS A 32 -3.04 7.86 -10.90
CA CYS A 32 -3.98 6.80 -11.29
C CYS A 32 -5.06 7.34 -12.23
N ALA A 33 -5.61 8.50 -11.94
CA ALA A 33 -6.61 9.13 -12.79
C ALA A 33 -6.03 9.48 -14.17
N ALA A 34 -4.84 10.05 -14.20
CA ALA A 34 -4.17 10.44 -15.45
C ALA A 34 -3.85 9.24 -16.33
N GLN A 35 -3.57 8.08 -15.74
CA GLN A 35 -3.22 6.87 -16.48
C GLN A 35 -4.41 5.94 -16.77
N GLY A 36 -5.62 6.35 -16.40
CA GLY A 36 -6.82 5.57 -16.68
C GLY A 36 -7.06 4.40 -15.74
N VAL A 37 -6.32 4.31 -14.65
CA VAL A 37 -6.54 3.29 -13.62
C VAL A 37 -7.83 3.57 -12.84
N THR A 38 -8.10 4.84 -12.58
CA THR A 38 -9.29 5.29 -11.87
C THR A 38 -10.42 5.55 -12.86
N LYS A 39 -11.63 5.10 -12.55
CA LYS A 39 -12.82 5.34 -13.37
C LYS A 39 -13.16 6.82 -13.39
N GLU A 40 -13.85 7.26 -14.46
CA GLU A 40 -14.25 8.67 -14.61
C GLU A 40 -15.17 9.15 -13.49
N ASP A 41 -16.11 8.30 -13.08
CA ASP A 41 -17.08 8.59 -12.02
C ASP A 41 -16.79 7.80 -10.75
N ALA A 42 -15.50 7.65 -10.45
CA ALA A 42 -15.05 6.83 -9.33
C ALA A 42 -15.46 7.40 -7.98
N ASP A 43 -15.87 6.52 -7.08
CA ASP A 43 -16.01 6.85 -5.68
C ASP A 43 -14.63 7.07 -5.06
N THR A 44 -14.60 7.85 -4.01
CA THR A 44 -13.37 8.03 -3.25
C THR A 44 -13.31 7.04 -2.10
N PHE A 45 -12.13 6.52 -1.84
CA PHE A 45 -11.87 5.64 -0.71
C PHE A 45 -10.52 5.99 -0.10
N SER A 46 -10.52 6.34 1.17
CA SER A 46 -9.27 6.61 1.87
C SER A 46 -9.30 6.03 3.28
N ILE A 47 -8.14 5.60 3.73
CA ILE A 47 -7.95 5.08 5.08
C ILE A 47 -6.77 5.83 5.69
N VAL A 48 -6.92 6.24 6.92
CA VAL A 48 -5.81 6.77 7.71
C VAL A 48 -5.14 5.60 8.42
N LEU A 49 -3.86 5.43 8.19
CA LEU A 49 -3.07 4.44 8.91
C LEU A 49 -2.81 4.98 10.32
N PRO A 50 -3.30 4.29 11.37
CA PRO A 50 -2.98 4.74 12.73
C PRO A 50 -1.49 4.82 12.93
N PRO A 51 -0.96 5.97 13.36
CA PRO A 51 0.49 6.17 13.39
C PRO A 51 1.16 5.36 14.50
N PRO A 52 2.21 4.58 14.18
CA PRO A 52 3.01 3.95 15.22
C PRO A 52 3.88 4.99 15.91
N ASN A 53 4.28 4.71 17.16
CA ASN A 53 5.23 5.56 17.86
C ASN A 53 6.57 5.57 17.13
N VAL A 54 7.14 6.75 16.95
CA VAL A 54 8.42 6.92 16.27
C VAL A 54 9.54 6.15 16.97
N THR A 55 9.51 6.13 18.30
CA THR A 55 10.53 5.48 19.12
C THR A 55 10.22 4.04 19.48
N GLY A 56 9.02 3.56 19.14
CA GLY A 56 8.60 2.20 19.46
C GLY A 56 8.95 1.22 18.36
N THR A 57 9.07 -0.06 18.72
CA THR A 57 9.20 -1.13 17.75
C THR A 57 7.81 -1.58 17.28
N LEU A 58 7.72 -1.95 16.02
CA LEU A 58 6.50 -2.53 15.48
C LEU A 58 6.33 -3.96 15.99
N HIS A 59 5.09 -4.38 16.19
CA HIS A 59 4.78 -5.73 16.66
C HIS A 59 3.69 -6.37 15.79
N MET A 60 3.32 -7.60 16.12
CA MET A 60 2.37 -8.39 15.34
C MET A 60 1.02 -7.69 15.18
N GLY A 61 0.57 -6.94 16.19
CA GLY A 61 -0.67 -6.16 16.08
C GLY A 61 -0.61 -5.12 14.98
N HIS A 62 0.52 -4.44 14.83
CA HIS A 62 0.73 -3.49 13.74
C HIS A 62 0.71 -4.21 12.38
N ALA A 63 1.37 -5.37 12.30
CA ALA A 63 1.40 -6.14 11.06
C ALA A 63 0.00 -6.58 10.62
N ALA A 64 -0.83 -7.04 11.56
CA ALA A 64 -2.20 -7.47 11.27
C ALA A 64 -3.04 -6.29 10.76
N MET A 65 -2.94 -5.14 11.41
CA MET A 65 -3.65 -3.93 11.01
C MET A 65 -3.22 -3.48 9.61
N LEU A 66 -1.91 -3.43 9.36
CA LEU A 66 -1.37 -3.05 8.06
C LEU A 66 -1.86 -3.97 6.95
N ALA A 67 -1.87 -5.28 7.22
CA ALA A 67 -2.31 -6.26 6.23
C ALA A 67 -3.79 -6.07 5.86
N ILE A 68 -4.64 -5.82 6.84
CA ILE A 68 -6.07 -5.60 6.60
C ILE A 68 -6.29 -4.33 5.79
N GLU A 69 -5.65 -3.23 6.18
CA GLU A 69 -5.78 -1.96 5.45
C GLU A 69 -5.22 -2.06 4.04
N ASP A 70 -4.11 -2.77 3.87
CA ASP A 70 -3.49 -2.99 2.57
C ASP A 70 -4.44 -3.71 1.62
N VAL A 71 -5.11 -4.77 2.09
CA VAL A 71 -6.09 -5.49 1.29
C VAL A 71 -7.23 -4.56 0.85
N MET A 72 -7.73 -3.73 1.75
CA MET A 72 -8.83 -2.81 1.44
C MET A 72 -8.41 -1.77 0.38
N ILE A 73 -7.23 -1.20 0.53
CA ILE A 73 -6.71 -0.21 -0.42
C ILE A 73 -6.48 -0.85 -1.80
N ARG A 74 -5.87 -2.01 -1.83
CA ARG A 74 -5.61 -2.71 -3.09
C ARG A 74 -6.91 -3.09 -3.81
N TYR A 75 -7.88 -3.58 -3.05
CA TYR A 75 -9.19 -3.92 -3.62
C TYR A 75 -9.85 -2.72 -4.28
N HIS A 76 -9.91 -1.60 -3.57
CA HIS A 76 -10.55 -0.40 -4.12
C HIS A 76 -9.78 0.18 -5.30
N ARG A 77 -8.45 0.13 -5.27
CA ARG A 77 -7.65 0.60 -6.40
C ARG A 77 -7.86 -0.26 -7.64
N MET A 78 -7.87 -1.58 -7.48
CA MET A 78 -8.14 -2.51 -8.59
C MET A 78 -9.54 -2.35 -9.15
N LYS A 79 -10.50 -2.03 -8.30
CA LYS A 79 -11.88 -1.78 -8.69
C LYS A 79 -12.03 -0.47 -9.50
N GLY A 80 -11.06 0.40 -9.43
CA GLY A 80 -11.07 1.68 -10.13
C GLY A 80 -11.54 2.87 -9.30
N ASP A 81 -11.64 2.69 -7.99
CA ASP A 81 -11.97 3.78 -7.08
C ASP A 81 -10.76 4.73 -6.92
N LYS A 82 -11.04 5.97 -6.56
CA LYS A 82 -10.00 6.95 -6.26
C LYS A 82 -9.52 6.70 -4.83
N THR A 83 -8.35 6.08 -4.66
CA THR A 83 -7.89 5.61 -3.37
C THR A 83 -6.67 6.36 -2.87
N LEU A 84 -6.63 6.58 -1.57
CA LEU A 84 -5.48 7.17 -0.89
C LEU A 84 -5.31 6.52 0.48
N TRP A 85 -4.12 6.01 0.75
CA TRP A 85 -3.75 5.51 2.06
C TRP A 85 -2.86 6.57 2.72
N VAL A 86 -3.31 7.11 3.85
CA VAL A 86 -2.65 8.24 4.50
C VAL A 86 -1.80 7.74 5.66
N PRO A 87 -0.48 7.66 5.50
CA PRO A 87 0.41 7.24 6.57
C PRO A 87 0.78 8.39 7.49
N GLY A 88 1.35 8.04 8.62
CA GLY A 88 1.89 9.01 9.57
C GLY A 88 2.66 8.32 10.67
N THR A 89 3.27 9.09 11.53
CA THR A 89 3.94 8.59 12.73
C THR A 89 3.53 9.42 13.92
N ASP A 90 3.47 8.77 15.10
CA ASP A 90 3.14 9.44 16.34
C ASP A 90 4.44 9.83 17.05
N HIS A 91 4.63 11.12 17.21
CA HIS A 91 5.79 11.68 17.93
C HIS A 91 5.41 11.87 19.39
N ALA A 92 5.20 10.75 20.10
CA ALA A 92 4.91 10.82 21.51
C ALA A 92 6.04 11.52 22.24
N ALA A 93 5.74 12.62 22.90
CA ALA A 93 6.72 13.36 23.67
C ALA A 93 7.16 12.55 24.88
N VAL A 94 8.43 12.36 25.03
CA VAL A 94 9.02 11.64 26.15
C VAL A 94 9.82 12.60 27.01
#